data_cf27ca01dd2e8e6a75b370cb91117e59
#
_entry.id   cf27ca01dd2e8e6a75b370cb91117e59
#
_cell.length_a   1.000
_cell.length_b   1.000
_cell.length_c   1.000
_cell.angle_alpha   90.00
_cell.angle_beta   90.00
_cell.angle_gamma   90.00
#
_symmetry.space_group_name_H-M   'P 1'
#
loop_
_entity.id
_entity.type
_entity.pdbx_description
1 polymer ?
#
loop_
_entity_poly.entity_id
_entity_poly.type
_entity_poly.pdbx_seq_one_letter_code
_entity_poly.pdbx_strand_id
1 'polypeptide(L)' 'MKAILYSKNNCQECDRVRMLLESLGISYLEYKHLYDFTDKQFIAEFGKEASYPQVAIDYKHIGGLKETLQYLKENEII' A
#
# COMPACT_ATOMS: atom_id res chain seq x y z
N MET A 1 5.01 12.10 -7.19
CA MET A 1 4.92 10.71 -6.74
C MET A 1 3.48 10.37 -6.41
N LYS A 2 2.98 9.31 -6.96
CA LYS A 2 1.60 8.87 -6.79
C LYS A 2 1.58 7.47 -6.21
N ALA A 3 0.81 7.26 -5.15
CA ALA A 3 0.76 5.97 -4.49
C ALA A 3 -0.64 5.35 -4.57
N ILE A 4 -0.67 4.03 -4.48
CA ILE A 4 -1.92 3.26 -4.34
C ILE A 4 -1.75 2.38 -3.11
N LEU A 5 -2.73 2.45 -2.22
CA LEU A 5 -2.75 1.63 -1.02
C LEU A 5 -3.88 0.61 -1.14
N TYR A 6 -3.55 -0.66 -1.05
CA TYR A 6 -4.53 -1.75 -0.98
C TYR A 6 -4.68 -2.13 0.49
N SER A 7 -5.82 -1.86 1.06
CA SER A 7 -6.06 -2.02 2.50
C SER A 7 -7.24 -2.93 2.80
N LYS A 8 -7.43 -3.22 4.08
CA LYS A 8 -8.60 -3.94 4.58
C LYS A 8 -9.01 -3.37 5.93
N ASN A 9 -10.20 -3.73 6.40
CA ASN A 9 -10.67 -3.34 7.73
C ASN A 9 -9.82 -3.99 8.81
N ASN A 10 -9.74 -3.34 9.96
CA ASN A 10 -9.01 -3.85 11.14
C ASN A 10 -7.55 -4.17 10.82
N CYS A 11 -6.90 -3.29 10.09
CA CYS A 11 -5.51 -3.45 9.67
C CYS A 11 -4.69 -2.29 10.19
N GLN A 12 -3.97 -2.55 11.28
CA GLN A 12 -3.15 -1.52 11.93
C GLN A 12 -2.02 -1.02 11.03
N GLU A 13 -1.38 -1.92 10.30
CA GLU A 13 -0.31 -1.52 9.39
C GLU A 13 -0.84 -0.73 8.19
N CYS A 14 -2.07 -1.01 7.75
CA CYS A 14 -2.72 -0.21 6.72
C CYS A 14 -2.88 1.23 7.20
N ASP A 15 -3.30 1.41 8.45
CA ASP A 15 -3.44 2.73 9.06
C ASP A 15 -2.10 3.45 9.12
N ARG A 16 -1.04 2.74 9.44
CA ARG A 16 0.31 3.31 9.50
C ARG A 16 0.79 3.78 8.14
N VAL A 17 0.55 2.99 7.10
CA VAL A 17 0.90 3.39 5.73
C VAL A 17 0.13 4.63 5.33
N ARG A 18 -1.16 4.67 5.63
CA ARG A 18 -2.01 5.83 5.31
C ARG A 18 -1.48 7.09 5.98
N MET A 19 -1.16 6.99 7.26
CA MET A 19 -0.60 8.11 8.02
C MET A 19 0.75 8.56 7.47
N LEU A 20 1.59 7.61 7.09
CA LEU A 20 2.89 7.90 6.50
C LEU A 20 2.75 8.69 5.21
N LEU A 21 1.90 8.22 4.30
CA LEU A 21 1.69 8.90 3.03
C LEU A 21 1.11 10.29 3.23
N GLU A 22 0.17 10.44 4.14
CA GLU A 22 -0.43 11.73 4.44
C GLU A 22 0.58 12.70 5.06
N SER A 23 1.40 12.22 5.99
CA SER A 23 2.38 13.08 6.65
C SER A 23 3.47 13.57 5.71
N LEU A 24 3.75 12.81 4.66
CA LEU A 24 4.75 13.18 3.65
C LEU A 24 4.15 13.99 2.49
N GLY A 25 2.83 14.21 2.51
CA GLY A 25 2.16 14.93 1.44
C GLY A 25 2.11 14.17 0.13
N ILE A 26 2.23 12.83 0.19
CA ILE A 26 2.17 11.99 -1.00
C ILE A 26 0.71 11.75 -1.37
N SER A 27 0.35 12.08 -2.60
CA SER A 27 -0.99 11.83 -3.12
C SER A 27 -1.19 10.32 -3.29
N TYR A 28 -2.31 9.79 -2.81
CA TYR A 28 -2.58 8.36 -2.93
C TYR A 28 -4.05 8.06 -3.14
N LEU A 29 -4.31 6.91 -3.76
CA LEU A 29 -5.63 6.29 -3.84
C LEU A 29 -5.63 5.10 -2.90
N GLU A 30 -6.75 4.87 -2.24
CA GLU A 30 -6.91 3.69 -1.39
C GLU A 30 -7.99 2.79 -1.96
N TYR A 31 -7.62 1.54 -2.26
CA TYR A 31 -8.56 0.49 -2.62
C TYR A 31 -8.75 -0.42 -1.42
N LYS A 32 -9.99 -0.61 -1.02
CA LYS A 32 -10.31 -1.33 0.20
C LYS A 32 -10.94 -2.68 -0.11
N HIS A 33 -10.43 -3.71 0.54
CA HIS A 33 -10.92 -5.08 0.43
C HIS A 33 -12.44 -5.15 0.64
N LEU A 34 -13.11 -5.86 -0.24
CA LEU A 34 -14.58 -6.05 -0.27
C LEU A 34 -15.37 -4.83 -0.73
N TYR A 35 -14.78 -3.64 -0.74
CA TYR A 35 -15.42 -2.45 -1.29
C TYR A 35 -14.98 -2.19 -2.71
N ASP A 36 -13.67 -2.29 -2.96
CA ASP A 36 -13.09 -1.97 -4.26
C ASP A 36 -12.53 -3.18 -4.99
N PHE A 37 -12.29 -4.28 -4.28
CA PHE A 37 -11.78 -5.51 -4.89
C PHE A 37 -12.14 -6.72 -4.03
N THR A 38 -12.05 -7.91 -4.61
CA THR A 38 -12.33 -9.18 -3.94
C THR A 38 -11.02 -9.89 -3.59
N ASP A 39 -11.10 -10.92 -2.73
CA ASP A 39 -9.95 -11.78 -2.42
C ASP A 39 -9.35 -12.37 -3.69
N LYS A 40 -10.20 -12.82 -4.60
CA LYS A 40 -9.77 -13.42 -5.85
C LYS A 40 -8.94 -12.44 -6.70
N GLN A 41 -9.39 -11.20 -6.78
CA GLN A 41 -8.67 -10.16 -7.51
C GLN A 41 -7.34 -9.85 -6.86
N PHE A 42 -7.32 -9.76 -5.54
CA PHE A 42 -6.10 -9.50 -4.78
C PHE A 42 -5.08 -10.63 -4.98
N ILE A 43 -5.52 -11.87 -4.87
CA ILE A 43 -4.65 -13.05 -5.06
C ILE A 43 -4.10 -13.09 -6.49
N ALA A 44 -4.92 -12.75 -7.47
CA ALA A 44 -4.48 -12.72 -8.87
C ALA A 44 -3.40 -11.68 -9.09
N GLU A 45 -3.48 -10.54 -8.40
CA GLU A 45 -2.53 -9.43 -8.54
C GLU A 45 -1.24 -9.65 -7.74
N PHE A 46 -1.37 -10.09 -6.48
CA PHE A 46 -0.27 -10.09 -5.52
C PHE A 46 0.18 -11.48 -5.11
N GLY A 47 -0.58 -12.52 -5.42
CA GLY A 47 -0.27 -13.89 -5.05
C GLY A 47 -1.00 -14.31 -3.78
N LYS A 48 -1.07 -15.64 -3.61
CA LYS A 48 -1.80 -16.28 -2.50
C LYS A 48 -1.29 -15.90 -1.12
N GLU A 49 0.00 -15.64 -1.01
CA GLU A 49 0.64 -15.42 0.28
C GLU A 49 0.86 -13.95 0.59
N ALA A 50 0.38 -13.07 -0.26
CA ALA A 50 0.52 -11.64 -0.03
C ALA A 50 -0.33 -11.21 1.15
N SER A 51 0.21 -10.33 1.95
CA SER A 51 -0.46 -9.77 3.12
C SER A 51 -0.87 -8.33 2.86
N TYR A 52 -1.65 -7.77 3.77
CA TYR A 52 -1.99 -6.35 3.77
C TYR A 52 -1.10 -5.60 4.74
N PRO A 53 -0.79 -4.33 4.45
CA PRO A 53 -1.15 -3.58 3.25
C PRO A 53 -0.27 -3.94 2.06
N GLN A 54 -0.71 -3.56 0.86
CA GLN A 54 0.14 -3.56 -0.33
C GLN A 54 0.16 -2.16 -0.90
N VAL A 55 1.34 -1.70 -1.29
CA VAL A 55 1.55 -0.34 -1.77
C VAL A 55 2.18 -0.38 -3.15
N ALA A 56 1.67 0.45 -4.05
CA ALA A 56 2.30 0.71 -5.34
C ALA A 56 2.66 2.19 -5.39
N ILE A 57 3.83 2.49 -5.95
CA ILE A 57 4.27 3.87 -6.14
C ILE A 57 4.66 4.03 -7.60
N ASP A 58 4.04 5.02 -8.24
CA ASP A 58 4.23 5.29 -9.67
C ASP A 58 4.05 4.02 -10.50
N TYR A 59 2.97 3.27 -10.19
CA TYR A 59 2.57 2.03 -10.86
C TYR A 59 3.50 0.84 -10.65
N LYS A 60 4.39 0.93 -9.67
CA LYS A 60 5.32 -0.14 -9.34
C LYS A 60 4.93 -0.73 -7.98
N HIS A 61 4.71 -2.03 -7.92
CA HIS A 61 4.41 -2.71 -6.64
C HIS A 61 5.65 -2.67 -5.75
N ILE A 62 5.47 -2.12 -4.56
CA ILE A 62 6.58 -1.96 -3.60
C ILE A 62 6.51 -3.03 -2.52
N GLY A 63 5.32 -3.29 -1.97
CA GLY A 63 5.13 -4.23 -0.89
C GLY A 63 4.35 -3.62 0.26
N GLY A 64 4.65 -4.07 1.48
CA GLY A 64 3.96 -3.59 2.67
C GLY A 64 4.61 -2.36 3.29
N LEU A 65 4.33 -2.17 4.58
CA LEU A 65 4.85 -1.01 5.31
C LEU A 65 6.38 -0.95 5.30
N LYS A 66 7.02 -2.07 5.61
CA LYS A 66 8.48 -2.14 5.70
C LYS A 66 9.13 -1.81 4.36
N GLU A 67 8.64 -2.44 3.29
CA GLU A 67 9.18 -2.22 1.94
C GLU A 67 8.93 -0.79 1.48
N THR A 68 7.79 -0.22 1.85
CA THR A 68 7.47 1.17 1.51
C THR A 68 8.43 2.15 2.21
N LEU A 69 8.68 1.93 3.50
CA LEU A 69 9.64 2.75 4.25
C LEU A 69 11.03 2.69 3.62
N GLN A 70 11.46 1.49 3.24
CA GLN A 70 12.77 1.30 2.63
C GLN A 70 12.85 2.00 1.26
N TYR A 71 11.81 1.87 0.45
CA TYR A 71 11.74 2.52 -0.85
C TYR A 71 11.83 4.05 -0.71
N LEU A 72 11.07 4.62 0.22
CA LEU A 72 11.07 6.07 0.44
C LEU A 72 12.43 6.56 0.93
N LYS A 73 13.08 5.76 1.76
CA LYS A 73 14.40 6.08 2.28
C LYS A 73 15.46 6.03 1.18
N GLU A 74 15.42 4.99 0.34
CA GLU A 74 16.36 4.84 -0.77
C GLU A 74 16.22 5.94 -1.81
N ASN A 75 15.02 6.48 -1.95
CA ASN A 75 14.74 7.57 -2.89
C ASN A 75 14.81 8.94 -2.23
N GLU A 76 15.35 8.99 -1.03
CA GLU A 76 15.60 10.23 -0.29
C GLU A 76 14.33 11.06 -0.04
N ILE A 77 13.18 10.40 0.13
CA ILE A 77 11.94 11.07 0.47
C ILE A 77 11.86 11.29 1.98
N ILE A 78 12.46 10.38 2.74
CA ILE A 78 12.52 10.48 4.21
C ILE A 78 13.95 10.30 4.71
#